data_95010e2bd866baf2230faa6fd9b92f72
#
_entry.id   95010e2bd866baf2230faa6fd9b92f72
#
_cell.length_a   1.000
_cell.length_b   1.000
_cell.length_c   1.000
_cell.angle_alpha   90.00
_cell.angle_beta   90.00
_cell.angle_gamma   90.00
#
_symmetry.space_group_name_H-M   'P 1'
#
loop_
_entity.id
_entity.type
_entity.pdbx_description
1 polymer ?
#
loop_
_entity_poly.entity_id
_entity_poly.type
_entity_poly.pdbx_seq_one_letter_code
_entity_poly.pdbx_strand_id
1 'polypeptide(L)'
;MKRKTPIYGVTRVDNETSRTHGWLVTVQRRGVIFRRQFSDGVLGGKARSLAAAKAYRDEIVAQHPPLSRREHAEIVKKNNKSGVVGVCRYCASETSLKPSAEKRWFWVASWVLPDGRAKRVKFSVKKY
;
A
#
# COMPACT_ATOMS: atom_id res chain seq x y z
N MET A 1 -28.26 4.30 5.68
CA MET A 1 -27.15 4.90 6.47
C MET A 1 -26.00 5.24 5.54
N LYS A 2 -25.63 6.49 5.46
CA LYS A 2 -24.38 6.87 4.79
C LYS A 2 -23.21 6.32 5.61
N ARG A 3 -22.42 5.42 5.05
CA ARG A 3 -21.17 4.99 5.66
C ARG A 3 -20.25 6.21 5.79
N LYS A 4 -19.89 6.58 7.02
CA LYS A 4 -18.89 7.63 7.22
C LYS A 4 -17.61 7.20 6.52
N THR A 5 -17.08 8.06 5.67
CA THR A 5 -15.81 7.82 5.00
C THR A 5 -14.75 7.57 6.07
N PRO A 6 -14.02 6.46 6.02
CA PRO A 6 -13.00 6.19 7.00
C PRO A 6 -11.91 7.28 6.95
N ILE A 7 -11.49 7.73 8.11
CA ILE A 7 -10.41 8.71 8.21
C ILE A 7 -9.09 7.98 7.99
N TYR A 8 -8.31 8.43 7.02
CA TYR A 8 -7.03 7.82 6.70
C TYR A 8 -6.11 7.70 7.94
N GLY A 9 -5.63 6.50 8.18
CA GLY A 9 -4.67 6.20 9.26
C GLY A 9 -5.21 6.27 10.68
N VAL A 10 -6.50 6.56 10.88
CA VAL A 10 -7.13 6.69 12.18
C VAL A 10 -8.30 5.72 12.29
N THR A 11 -8.28 4.84 13.29
CA THR A 11 -9.30 3.83 13.53
C THR A 11 -9.87 3.97 14.93
N ARG A 12 -11.20 3.85 15.06
CA ARG A 12 -11.86 3.82 16.37
C ARG A 12 -11.64 2.46 17.03
N VAL A 13 -11.26 2.48 18.29
CA VAL A 13 -11.13 1.31 19.14
C VAL A 13 -12.08 1.41 20.30
N ASP A 14 -13.05 0.50 20.38
CA ASP A 14 -13.98 0.36 21.49
C ASP A 14 -13.95 -1.09 21.94
N ASN A 15 -13.36 -1.34 23.09
CA ASN A 15 -13.28 -2.67 23.69
C ASN A 15 -13.84 -2.64 25.11
N GLU A 16 -15.06 -3.17 25.29
CA GLU A 16 -15.76 -3.21 26.57
C GLU A 16 -15.06 -4.12 27.59
N THR A 17 -14.50 -5.23 27.14
CA THR A 17 -13.83 -6.20 28.02
C THR A 17 -12.60 -5.60 28.69
N SER A 18 -11.80 -4.84 27.94
CA SER A 18 -10.61 -4.15 28.46
C SER A 18 -10.88 -2.71 28.87
N ARG A 19 -12.13 -2.25 28.76
CA ARG A 19 -12.56 -0.86 28.99
C ARG A 19 -11.69 0.16 28.24
N THR A 20 -11.31 -0.19 27.03
CA THR A 20 -10.46 0.64 26.19
C THR A 20 -11.30 1.36 25.14
N HIS A 21 -11.38 2.66 25.25
CA HIS A 21 -12.08 3.53 24.30
C HIS A 21 -11.12 4.61 23.84
N GLY A 22 -10.93 4.70 22.53
CA GLY A 22 -9.99 5.67 21.98
C GLY A 22 -9.83 5.57 20.48
N TRP A 23 -8.84 6.27 19.98
CA TRP A 23 -8.47 6.27 18.58
C TRP A 23 -7.06 5.71 18.39
N LEU A 24 -6.91 4.80 17.45
CA LEU A 24 -5.63 4.23 17.09
C LEU A 24 -5.15 4.87 15.78
N VAL A 25 -3.97 5.46 15.82
CA VAL A 25 -3.27 5.94 14.62
C VAL A 25 -2.29 4.87 14.17
N THR A 26 -2.38 4.48 12.91
CA THR A 26 -1.43 3.56 12.29
C THR A 26 -1.08 4.11 10.91
N VAL A 27 0.18 4.49 10.71
CA VAL A 27 0.70 5.00 9.45
C VAL A 27 1.98 4.25 9.14
N GLN A 28 2.05 3.67 7.95
CA GLN A 28 3.26 3.02 7.45
C GLN A 28 3.90 3.88 6.38
N ARG A 29 5.19 4.18 6.56
CA ARG A 29 5.99 4.95 5.61
C ARG A 29 7.37 4.33 5.48
N ARG A 30 7.80 4.07 4.24
CA ARG A 30 9.15 3.57 3.93
C ARG A 30 9.56 2.34 4.75
N GLY A 31 8.60 1.41 4.99
CA GLY A 31 8.82 0.21 5.79
C GLY A 31 8.76 0.40 7.31
N VAL A 32 8.58 1.63 7.80
CA VAL A 32 8.42 1.93 9.22
C VAL A 32 6.94 2.10 9.57
N ILE A 33 6.50 1.46 10.65
CA ILE A 33 5.13 1.55 11.15
C ILE A 33 5.11 2.51 12.35
N PHE A 34 4.36 3.61 12.22
CA PHE A 34 4.08 4.54 13.30
C PHE A 34 2.71 4.21 13.87
N ARG A 35 2.68 3.84 15.14
CA ARG A 35 1.46 3.42 15.83
C ARG A 35 1.35 4.10 17.17
N ARG A 36 0.19 4.72 17.44
CA ARG A 36 -0.10 5.35 18.73
C ARG A 36 -1.60 5.33 19.01
N GLN A 37 -1.94 5.07 20.26
CA GLN A 37 -3.32 5.10 20.74
C GLN A 37 -3.59 6.37 21.54
N PHE A 38 -4.78 6.95 21.34
CA PHE A 38 -5.26 8.15 22.03
C PHE A 38 -6.53 7.78 22.81
N SER A 39 -6.41 7.68 24.12
CA SER A 39 -7.50 7.27 24.99
C SER A 39 -8.46 8.42 25.27
N ASP A 40 -9.77 8.15 25.21
CA ASP A 40 -10.81 9.13 25.52
C ASP A 40 -10.73 9.58 27.00
N GLY A 41 -10.44 8.64 27.91
CA GLY A 41 -10.34 8.93 29.33
C GLY A 41 -9.16 9.83 29.70
N VAL A 42 -8.05 9.72 28.97
CA VAL A 42 -6.84 10.53 29.21
C VAL A 42 -6.98 11.92 28.62
N LEU A 43 -7.62 12.05 27.45
CA LEU A 43 -7.69 13.28 26.68
C LEU A 43 -8.98 14.09 26.88
N GLY A 44 -9.87 13.59 27.72
CA GLY A 44 -11.08 14.31 28.10
C GLY A 44 -12.25 14.16 27.13
N GLY A 45 -12.34 13.05 26.39
CA GLY A 45 -13.48 12.68 25.58
C GLY A 45 -13.16 12.29 24.15
N LYS A 46 -14.14 11.71 23.48
CA LYS A 46 -14.05 11.18 22.12
C LYS A 46 -13.63 12.22 21.09
N ALA A 47 -14.14 13.46 21.18
CA ALA A 47 -13.82 14.53 20.25
C ALA A 47 -12.39 15.03 20.42
N ARG A 48 -11.93 15.18 21.67
CA ARG A 48 -10.58 15.63 21.98
C ARG A 48 -9.53 14.57 21.60
N SER A 49 -9.80 13.32 21.88
CA SER A 49 -8.91 12.21 21.48
C SER A 49 -8.83 12.05 19.96
N LEU A 50 -9.92 12.26 19.24
CA LEU A 50 -9.91 12.29 17.78
C LEU A 50 -9.08 13.44 17.22
N ALA A 51 -9.20 14.63 17.79
CA ALA A 51 -8.41 15.79 17.37
C ALA A 51 -6.92 15.55 17.58
N ALA A 52 -6.53 14.99 18.72
CA ALA A 52 -5.14 14.62 19.01
C ALA A 52 -4.62 13.53 18.06
N ALA A 53 -5.43 12.52 17.76
CA ALA A 53 -5.08 11.47 16.82
C ALA A 53 -4.84 12.01 15.39
N LYS A 54 -5.72 12.90 14.92
CA LYS A 54 -5.55 13.56 13.61
C LYS A 54 -4.29 14.42 13.57
N ALA A 55 -4.01 15.20 14.61
CA ALA A 55 -2.82 16.04 14.68
C ALA A 55 -1.54 15.19 14.62
N TYR A 56 -1.49 14.10 15.36
CA TYR A 56 -0.36 13.15 15.33
C TYR A 56 -0.17 12.53 13.94
N ARG A 57 -1.26 12.07 13.33
CA ARG A 57 -1.22 11.52 11.96
C ARG A 57 -0.68 12.55 10.98
N ASP A 58 -1.17 13.77 11.02
CA ASP A 58 -0.77 14.84 10.10
C ASP A 58 0.71 15.20 10.28
N GLU A 59 1.21 15.18 11.51
CA GLU A 59 2.64 15.36 11.82
C GLU A 59 3.49 14.24 11.19
N ILE A 60 3.09 12.97 11.36
CA ILE A 60 3.82 11.83 10.78
C ILE A 60 3.81 11.90 9.26
N VAL A 61 2.68 12.21 8.63
CA VAL A 61 2.57 12.35 7.17
C VAL A 61 3.44 13.49 6.63
N ALA A 62 3.54 14.60 7.37
CA ALA A 62 4.39 15.74 6.99
C ALA A 62 5.88 15.42 7.11
N GLN A 63 6.30 14.74 8.18
CA GLN A 63 7.69 14.36 8.42
C GLN A 63 8.15 13.20 7.55
N HIS A 64 7.24 12.28 7.20
CA HIS A 64 7.52 11.07 6.45
C HIS A 64 6.61 10.99 5.22
N PRO A 65 6.92 11.74 4.15
CA PRO A 65 6.12 11.69 2.93
C PRO A 65 6.12 10.28 2.31
N PRO A 66 5.02 9.87 1.65
CA PRO A 66 4.97 8.58 0.98
C PRO A 66 6.01 8.50 -0.14
N LEU A 67 6.43 7.29 -0.46
CA LEU A 67 7.26 7.04 -1.63
C LEU A 67 6.54 7.53 -2.89
N SER A 68 7.26 8.24 -3.73
CA SER A 68 6.76 8.57 -5.06
C SER A 68 6.54 7.29 -5.87
N ARG A 69 5.71 7.37 -6.89
CA ARG A 69 5.45 6.24 -7.80
C ARG A 69 6.73 5.70 -8.43
N ARG A 70 7.66 6.59 -8.74
CA ARG A 70 8.97 6.25 -9.29
C ARG A 70 9.83 5.50 -8.28
N GLU A 71 9.99 6.04 -7.08
CA GLU A 71 10.75 5.38 -6.00
C GLU A 71 10.18 4.00 -5.65
N HIS A 72 8.84 3.90 -5.60
CA HIS A 72 8.17 2.61 -5.36
C HIS A 72 8.43 1.59 -6.49
N ALA A 73 8.52 2.05 -7.74
CA ALA A 73 8.83 1.20 -8.89
C ALA A 73 10.29 0.70 -8.90
N GLU A 74 11.21 1.42 -8.27
CA GLU A 74 12.63 1.05 -8.16
C GLU A 74 12.92 0.00 -7.08
N ILE A 75 11.94 -0.30 -6.22
CA ILE A 75 12.10 -1.30 -5.15
C ILE A 75 12.02 -2.71 -5.72
N VAL A 76 13.08 -3.51 -5.52
CA VAL A 76 13.06 -4.94 -5.86
C VAL A 76 12.10 -5.67 -4.91
N LYS A 77 11.04 -6.21 -5.45
CA LYS A 77 10.06 -6.97 -4.67
C LYS A 77 10.58 -8.37 -4.38
N LYS A 78 10.24 -8.90 -3.20
CA LYS A 78 10.66 -10.24 -2.75
C LYS A 78 10.29 -11.36 -3.74
N ASN A 79 9.19 -11.20 -4.47
CA ASN A 79 8.73 -12.16 -5.47
C ASN A 79 9.31 -11.94 -6.88
N ASN A 80 10.22 -10.99 -7.05
CA ASN A 80 10.88 -10.76 -8.33
C ASN A 80 11.95 -11.85 -8.59
N LYS A 81 11.67 -12.73 -9.52
CA LYS A 81 12.57 -13.84 -9.89
C LYS A 81 13.59 -13.46 -10.97
N SER A 82 13.38 -12.36 -11.69
CA SER A 82 14.31 -11.92 -12.73
C SER A 82 15.59 -11.29 -12.18
N GLY A 83 15.57 -10.82 -10.93
CA GLY A 83 16.66 -10.05 -10.32
C GLY A 83 16.77 -8.61 -10.81
N VAL A 84 15.94 -8.22 -11.79
CA VAL A 84 15.94 -6.88 -12.38
C VAL A 84 14.60 -6.19 -12.08
N VAL A 85 14.69 -4.96 -11.55
CA VAL A 85 13.49 -4.16 -11.26
C VAL A 85 12.73 -3.85 -12.55
N GLY A 86 11.41 -4.04 -12.51
CA GLY A 86 10.53 -3.78 -13.64
C GLY A 86 10.54 -4.85 -14.73
N VAL A 87 11.28 -5.95 -14.57
CA VAL A 87 11.30 -7.08 -15.52
C VAL A 87 10.66 -8.31 -14.89
N CYS A 88 9.63 -8.85 -15.51
CA CYS A 88 8.99 -10.08 -15.06
C CYS A 88 8.69 -11.02 -16.23
N ARG A 89 8.63 -12.30 -15.93
CA ARG A 89 8.21 -13.34 -16.87
C ARG A 89 6.78 -13.76 -16.55
N TYR A 90 5.94 -13.88 -17.55
CA TYR A 90 4.58 -14.39 -17.35
C TYR A 90 4.13 -15.29 -18.51
N CYS A 91 3.14 -16.13 -18.23
CA CYS A 91 2.52 -17.02 -19.19
C CYS A 91 1.09 -16.56 -19.50
N ALA A 92 0.80 -16.24 -20.74
CA ALA A 92 -0.51 -15.76 -21.16
C ALA A 92 -1.61 -16.85 -21.15
N SER A 93 -1.23 -18.11 -21.21
CA SER A 93 -2.19 -19.23 -21.23
C SER A 93 -2.76 -19.61 -19.87
N GLU A 94 -2.15 -19.17 -18.77
CA GLU A 94 -2.66 -19.44 -17.42
C GLU A 94 -4.02 -18.79 -17.15
N THR A 95 -4.34 -17.73 -17.89
CA THR A 95 -5.62 -17.02 -17.78
C THR A 95 -6.66 -17.52 -18.79
N SER A 96 -6.31 -18.47 -19.66
CA SER A 96 -7.23 -19.02 -20.65
C SER A 96 -8.10 -20.12 -20.06
N LEU A 97 -9.42 -20.02 -20.29
CA LEU A 97 -10.40 -21.06 -19.94
C LEU A 97 -10.24 -22.36 -20.76
N LYS A 98 -9.34 -22.38 -21.75
CA LYS A 98 -9.08 -23.55 -22.60
C LYS A 98 -7.80 -24.25 -22.12
N PRO A 99 -7.89 -25.42 -21.45
CA PRO A 99 -6.73 -26.14 -20.93
C PRO A 99 -5.79 -26.69 -22.03
N SER A 100 -6.23 -26.72 -23.30
CA SER A 100 -5.46 -27.16 -24.45
C SER A 100 -4.64 -26.06 -25.12
N ALA A 101 -4.73 -24.80 -24.65
CA ALA A 101 -4.00 -23.69 -25.23
C ALA A 101 -2.48 -23.84 -25.00
N GLU A 102 -1.69 -23.70 -26.06
CA GLU A 102 -0.24 -23.69 -25.97
C GLU A 102 0.26 -22.57 -25.05
N LYS A 103 1.15 -22.91 -24.11
CA LYS A 103 1.73 -21.94 -23.16
C LYS A 103 2.62 -20.92 -23.91
N ARG A 104 2.23 -19.65 -23.85
CA ARG A 104 2.99 -18.55 -24.43
C ARG A 104 3.69 -17.76 -23.34
N TRP A 105 5.00 -17.81 -23.31
CA TRP A 105 5.83 -17.10 -22.36
C TRP A 105 6.32 -15.77 -22.92
N PHE A 106 6.29 -14.75 -22.08
CA PHE A 106 6.73 -13.40 -22.40
C PHE A 106 7.60 -12.85 -21.28
N TRP A 107 8.59 -12.10 -21.67
CA TRP A 107 9.25 -11.15 -20.77
C TRP A 107 8.55 -9.81 -20.87
N VAL A 108 8.30 -9.17 -19.75
CA VAL A 108 7.68 -7.86 -19.68
C VAL A 108 8.63 -6.91 -18.97
N ALA A 109 9.01 -5.85 -19.65
CA ALA A 109 9.71 -4.73 -19.05
C ALA A 109 8.71 -3.59 -18.81
N SER A 110 8.66 -3.10 -17.58
CA SER A 110 7.81 -1.96 -17.21
C SER A 110 8.62 -0.94 -16.41
N TRP A 111 8.39 0.32 -16.70
CA TRP A 111 9.07 1.42 -16.00
C TRP A 111 8.14 2.62 -15.89
N VAL A 112 8.49 3.52 -14.98
CA VAL A 112 7.75 4.76 -14.74
C VAL A 112 8.52 5.92 -15.38
N LEU A 113 7.82 6.68 -16.21
CA LEU A 113 8.35 7.91 -16.84
C LEU A 113 8.48 9.04 -15.80
N PRO A 114 9.28 10.08 -16.08
CA PRO A 114 9.42 11.24 -15.19
C PRO A 114 8.10 11.93 -14.84
N ASP A 115 7.10 11.87 -15.73
CA ASP A 115 5.75 12.41 -15.52
C ASP A 115 4.83 11.50 -14.66
N GLY A 116 5.35 10.36 -14.18
CA GLY A 116 4.61 9.38 -13.37
C GLY A 116 3.78 8.37 -14.16
N ARG A 117 3.74 8.44 -15.49
CA ARG A 117 3.07 7.44 -16.33
C ARG A 117 3.90 6.17 -16.41
N ALA A 118 3.23 5.02 -16.45
CA ALA A 118 3.89 3.73 -16.62
C ALA A 118 3.95 3.33 -18.09
N LYS A 119 5.11 2.85 -18.54
CA LYS A 119 5.31 2.21 -19.83
C LYS A 119 5.58 0.73 -19.67
N ARG A 120 5.12 -0.08 -20.64
CA ARG A 120 5.31 -1.53 -20.64
C ARG A 120 5.58 -2.02 -22.04
N VAL A 121 6.56 -2.91 -22.19
CA VAL A 121 6.91 -3.58 -23.43
C VAL A 121 6.98 -5.09 -23.20
N LYS A 122 6.44 -5.87 -24.14
CA LYS A 122 6.43 -7.32 -24.10
C LYS A 122 7.39 -7.90 -25.11
N PHE A 123 8.12 -8.93 -24.71
CA PHE A 123 9.03 -9.68 -25.55
C PHE A 123 8.64 -11.16 -25.53
N SER A 124 8.29 -11.70 -26.71
CA SER A 124 7.95 -13.14 -26.82
C SER A 124 9.21 -13.99 -26.69
N VAL A 125 9.14 -15.04 -25.84
CA VAL A 125 10.27 -15.97 -25.65
C VAL A 125 10.58 -16.78 -26.92
N LYS A 126 9.57 -17.06 -27.75
CA LYS A 126 9.79 -17.80 -29.02
C LYS A 126 10.56 -16.98 -30.08
N LYS A 127 10.58 -15.64 -29.96
CA LYS A 127 11.23 -14.78 -30.93
C LYS A 127 12.70 -14.47 -30.58
N TYR A 128 13.06 -14.64 -29.32
CA TYR A 128 14.38 -14.27 -28.81
C TYR A 128 15.06 -15.50 -28.08
#